data_367ce3e217f05d3dd3819b372bfb5f33
#
_entry.id   367ce3e217f05d3dd3819b372bfb5f33
#
_cell.length_a   1.000
_cell.length_b   1.000
_cell.length_c   1.000
_cell.angle_alpha   90.00
_cell.angle_beta   90.00
_cell.angle_gamma   90.00
#
_symmetry.space_group_name_H-M   'P 1'
#
loop_
_entity.id
_entity.type
_entity.pdbx_description
1 polymer ?
#
loop_
_entity_poly.entity_id
_entity_poly.type
_entity_poly.pdbx_seq_one_letter_code
_entity_poly.pdbx_strand_id
1 'polypeptide(L)'
;SAVRVPTPDVSFTDLVVEVERAATIDAVNAAFRAAADGPLKGIVAVSDEELVSVDYIGNPFSCTLDAKTTNVVDGTLVKVCGWYDNEWGYASRCVDLLRFIGARL
;
A
#
# COMPACT_ATOMS: atom_id res chain seq x y z
N SER A 1 -5.11 -15.31 -6.87
CA SER A 1 -4.36 -15.52 -8.14
C SER A 1 -3.08 -14.70 -8.11
N ALA A 2 -2.06 -15.17 -8.83
CA ALA A 2 -0.82 -14.45 -9.03
C ALA A 2 -0.46 -14.45 -10.52
N VAL A 3 0.02 -13.32 -11.00
CA VAL A 3 0.42 -13.14 -12.40
C VAL A 3 1.83 -12.55 -12.42
N ARG A 4 2.71 -13.14 -13.21
CA ARG A 4 4.04 -12.59 -13.47
C ARG A 4 4.04 -11.89 -14.81
N VAL A 5 4.53 -10.66 -14.81
CA VAL A 5 4.67 -9.83 -16.00
C VAL A 5 6.15 -9.47 -16.24
N PRO A 6 6.56 -9.16 -17.48
CA PRO A 6 7.96 -8.87 -17.81
C PRO A 6 8.34 -7.43 -17.41
N THR A 7 8.29 -7.12 -16.13
CA THR A 7 8.77 -5.87 -15.55
C THR A 7 10.00 -6.13 -14.69
N PRO A 8 11.00 -5.24 -14.68
CA PRO A 8 12.25 -5.48 -13.93
C PRO A 8 12.06 -5.43 -12.43
N ASP A 9 11.18 -4.59 -11.93
CA ASP A 9 10.93 -4.35 -10.50
C ASP A 9 9.52 -3.79 -10.31
N VAL A 10 9.06 -3.74 -9.06
CA VAL A 10 7.73 -3.30 -8.62
C VAL A 10 6.64 -4.37 -8.81
N SER A 11 5.82 -4.48 -7.81
CA SER A 11 4.67 -5.39 -7.76
C SER A 11 3.39 -4.63 -7.43
N PHE A 12 2.27 -5.24 -7.77
CA PHE A 12 0.94 -4.70 -7.56
C PHE A 12 0.07 -5.71 -6.82
N THR A 13 -0.55 -5.29 -5.76
CA THR A 13 -1.53 -6.10 -5.02
C THR A 13 -2.93 -5.59 -5.29
N ASP A 14 -3.80 -6.49 -5.66
CA ASP A 14 -5.24 -6.27 -5.81
C ASP A 14 -5.95 -7.08 -4.72
N LEU A 15 -6.46 -6.39 -3.71
CA LEU A 15 -7.12 -7.00 -2.57
C LEU A 15 -8.61 -6.70 -2.61
N VAL A 16 -9.42 -7.75 -2.55
CA VAL A 16 -10.87 -7.67 -2.40
C VAL A 16 -11.27 -8.33 -1.09
N VAL A 17 -11.99 -7.60 -0.25
CA VAL A 17 -12.44 -8.08 1.06
C VAL A 17 -13.90 -7.70 1.31
N GLU A 18 -14.62 -8.55 2.00
CA GLU A 18 -15.92 -8.23 2.55
C GLU A 18 -15.75 -7.70 3.98
N VAL A 19 -16.32 -6.53 4.24
CA VAL A 19 -16.24 -5.87 5.55
C VAL A 19 -17.58 -5.93 6.27
N GLU A 20 -17.55 -5.96 7.60
CA GLU A 20 -18.77 -6.10 8.42
C GLU A 20 -19.66 -4.87 8.37
N ARG A 21 -19.07 -3.68 8.28
CA ARG A 21 -19.80 -2.40 8.24
C ARG A 21 -19.73 -1.79 6.86
N ALA A 22 -20.85 -1.25 6.38
CA ALA A 22 -20.89 -0.55 5.12
C ALA A 22 -19.84 0.58 5.07
N ALA A 23 -19.14 0.65 3.94
CA ALA A 23 -18.11 1.64 3.68
C ALA A 23 -18.39 2.37 2.36
N THR A 24 -17.75 3.52 2.20
CA THR A 24 -17.69 4.25 0.94
C THR A 24 -16.26 4.33 0.45
N ILE A 25 -16.05 4.63 -0.83
CA ILE A 25 -14.72 4.83 -1.40
C ILE A 25 -13.96 5.91 -0.60
N ASP A 26 -14.61 7.03 -0.30
CA ASP A 26 -14.01 8.12 0.45
C ASP A 26 -13.63 7.72 1.87
N ALA A 27 -14.47 6.94 2.55
CA ALA A 27 -14.17 6.45 3.90
C ALA A 27 -12.99 5.48 3.91
N VAL A 28 -12.89 4.59 2.93
CA VAL A 28 -11.76 3.66 2.78
C VAL A 28 -10.47 4.44 2.54
N ASN A 29 -10.46 5.35 1.57
CA ASN A 29 -9.29 6.18 1.27
C ASN A 29 -8.88 7.06 2.46
N ALA A 30 -9.85 7.63 3.17
CA ALA A 30 -9.58 8.42 4.38
C ALA A 30 -8.94 7.59 5.49
N ALA A 31 -9.37 6.34 5.68
CA ALA A 31 -8.77 5.43 6.67
C ALA A 31 -7.30 5.12 6.33
N PHE A 32 -6.99 4.88 5.06
CA PHE A 32 -5.59 4.69 4.62
C PHE A 32 -4.74 5.94 4.81
N ARG A 33 -5.27 7.14 4.51
CA ARG A 33 -4.56 8.39 4.75
C ARG A 33 -4.29 8.62 6.24
N ALA A 34 -5.28 8.37 7.08
CA ALA A 34 -5.10 8.48 8.53
C ALA A 34 -4.03 7.51 9.06
N ALA A 35 -3.98 6.28 8.56
CA ALA A 35 -2.96 5.32 8.91
C ALA A 35 -1.56 5.75 8.42
N ALA A 36 -1.47 6.26 7.19
CA ALA A 36 -0.22 6.75 6.60
C ALA A 36 0.34 7.98 7.32
N ASP A 37 -0.53 8.85 7.83
CA ASP A 37 -0.13 10.03 8.62
C ASP A 37 0.13 9.71 10.11
N GLY A 38 -0.33 8.58 10.58
CA GLY A 38 -0.29 8.14 11.98
C GLY A 38 0.54 6.87 12.19
N PRO A 39 -0.10 5.73 12.57
CA PRO A 39 0.63 4.53 13.02
C PRO A 39 1.48 3.86 11.92
N LEU A 40 1.17 4.07 10.65
CA LEU A 40 1.92 3.52 9.52
C LEU A 40 2.72 4.59 8.76
N LYS A 41 3.01 5.71 9.41
CA LYS A 41 3.84 6.78 8.84
C LYS A 41 5.22 6.25 8.46
N GLY A 42 5.63 6.54 7.22
CA GLY A 42 6.89 6.04 6.65
C GLY A 42 6.84 4.58 6.17
N ILE A 43 5.72 3.88 6.37
CA ILE A 43 5.53 2.47 5.98
C ILE A 43 4.53 2.37 4.85
N VAL A 44 3.40 3.06 4.94
CA VAL A 44 2.35 3.12 3.92
C VAL A 44 2.23 4.54 3.39
N ALA A 45 1.99 4.68 2.10
CA ALA A 45 1.66 5.92 1.44
C ALA A 45 0.34 5.81 0.68
N VAL A 46 -0.23 6.93 0.30
CA VAL A 46 -1.43 7.01 -0.55
C VAL A 46 -1.14 7.93 -1.72
N SER A 47 -1.42 7.47 -2.94
CA SER A 47 -1.29 8.27 -4.16
C SER A 47 -2.66 8.57 -4.74
N ASP A 48 -2.85 9.81 -5.15
CA ASP A 48 -4.01 10.27 -5.93
C ASP A 48 -3.67 10.45 -7.41
N GLU A 49 -2.45 10.12 -7.80
CA GLU A 49 -1.96 10.22 -9.17
C GLU A 49 -2.11 8.89 -9.90
N GLU A 50 -2.37 8.95 -11.20
CA GLU A 50 -2.41 7.76 -12.08
C GLU A 50 -1.00 7.38 -12.50
N LEU A 51 -0.31 6.64 -11.64
CA LEU A 51 1.06 6.20 -11.83
C LEU A 51 1.12 4.74 -12.29
N VAL A 52 2.29 4.34 -12.78
CA VAL A 52 2.58 2.98 -13.24
C VAL A 52 3.80 2.42 -12.52
N SER A 53 4.12 1.15 -12.76
CA SER A 53 5.17 0.43 -12.04
C SER A 53 6.52 1.16 -12.00
N VAL A 54 6.96 1.73 -13.11
CA VAL A 54 8.26 2.41 -13.20
C VAL A 54 8.38 3.61 -12.25
N ASP A 55 7.27 4.25 -11.92
CA ASP A 55 7.23 5.41 -11.03
C ASP A 55 7.53 5.04 -9.57
N TYR A 56 7.37 3.77 -9.23
CA TYR A 56 7.59 3.25 -7.87
C TYR A 56 8.95 2.58 -7.67
N ILE A 57 9.79 2.52 -8.69
CA ILE A 57 11.16 1.98 -8.55
C ILE A 57 11.95 2.85 -7.57
N GLY A 58 12.52 2.22 -6.54
CA GLY A 58 13.24 2.92 -5.46
C GLY A 58 12.32 3.54 -4.39
N ASN A 59 11.03 3.29 -4.44
CA ASN A 59 10.09 3.77 -3.43
C ASN A 59 10.27 3.00 -2.12
N PRO A 60 10.51 3.67 -0.98
CA PRO A 60 10.84 3.00 0.29
C PRO A 60 9.61 2.50 1.06
N PHE A 61 8.41 2.87 0.67
CA PHE A 61 7.19 2.42 1.35
C PHE A 61 6.94 0.93 1.13
N SER A 62 6.44 0.26 2.14
CA SER A 62 6.01 -1.14 2.03
C SER A 62 4.84 -1.31 1.07
N CYS A 63 3.98 -0.31 1.00
CA CYS A 63 2.89 -0.24 0.02
C CYS A 63 2.45 1.21 -0.16
N THR A 64 2.14 1.57 -1.40
CA THR A 64 1.44 2.83 -1.73
C THR A 64 0.07 2.48 -2.29
N LEU A 65 -0.98 2.88 -1.56
CA LEU A 65 -2.36 2.72 -2.03
C LEU A 65 -2.58 3.58 -3.26
N ASP A 66 -3.14 2.99 -4.31
CA ASP A 66 -3.67 3.72 -5.46
C ASP A 66 -5.13 4.11 -5.16
N ALA A 67 -5.32 5.34 -4.66
CA ALA A 67 -6.62 5.80 -4.20
C ALA A 67 -7.67 5.88 -5.31
N LYS A 68 -7.24 6.01 -6.57
CA LYS A 68 -8.16 6.07 -7.72
C LYS A 68 -8.72 4.72 -8.13
N THR A 69 -8.07 3.64 -7.74
CA THR A 69 -8.53 2.27 -8.02
C THR A 69 -9.40 1.69 -6.90
N THR A 70 -9.50 2.36 -5.77
CA THR A 70 -10.38 1.94 -4.67
C THR A 70 -11.82 1.85 -5.16
N ASN A 71 -12.48 0.74 -4.85
CA ASN A 71 -13.87 0.51 -5.22
C ASN A 71 -14.66 -0.15 -4.09
N VAL A 72 -15.96 0.10 -4.05
CA VAL A 72 -16.89 -0.52 -3.11
C VAL A 72 -18.12 -0.98 -3.85
N VAL A 73 -18.47 -2.25 -3.73
CA VAL A 73 -19.64 -2.87 -4.33
C VAL A 73 -20.60 -3.27 -3.22
N ASP A 74 -21.87 -2.93 -3.38
CA ASP A 74 -22.96 -3.22 -2.41
C ASP A 74 -22.65 -2.79 -0.96
N GLY A 75 -21.82 -1.77 -0.79
CA GLY A 75 -21.47 -1.18 0.49
C GLY A 75 -20.46 -1.97 1.34
N THR A 76 -20.31 -3.28 1.13
CA THR A 76 -19.47 -4.14 1.97
C THR A 76 -18.33 -4.84 1.25
N LEU A 77 -18.40 -4.98 -0.07
CA LEU A 77 -17.30 -5.58 -0.84
C LEU A 77 -16.32 -4.49 -1.26
N VAL A 78 -15.20 -4.41 -0.57
CA VAL A 78 -14.18 -3.36 -0.76
C VAL A 78 -13.01 -3.91 -1.57
N LYS A 79 -12.63 -3.17 -2.60
CA LYS A 79 -11.43 -3.40 -3.40
C LYS A 79 -10.43 -2.27 -3.15
N VAL A 80 -9.19 -2.65 -2.84
CA VAL A 80 -8.05 -1.73 -2.73
C VAL A 80 -6.86 -2.28 -3.49
N CYS A 81 -6.13 -1.40 -4.12
CA CYS A 81 -4.94 -1.74 -4.89
C CYS A 81 -3.73 -0.99 -4.35
N GLY A 82 -2.59 -1.65 -4.34
CA GLY A 82 -1.36 -1.05 -3.85
C GLY A 82 -0.15 -1.45 -4.66
N TRP A 83 0.72 -0.48 -4.88
CA TRP A 83 2.02 -0.64 -5.52
C TRP A 83 3.12 -0.76 -4.48
N TYR A 84 4.13 -1.56 -4.75
CA TYR A 84 5.32 -1.65 -3.89
C TYR A 84 6.53 -2.09 -4.68
N ASP A 85 7.67 -1.49 -4.36
CA ASP A 85 8.97 -2.00 -4.81
C ASP A 85 9.33 -3.19 -3.92
N ASN A 86 9.23 -4.39 -4.48
CA ASN A 86 9.42 -5.65 -3.75
C ASN A 86 10.86 -5.85 -3.23
N GLU A 87 11.83 -5.10 -3.73
CA GLU A 87 13.21 -5.12 -3.27
C GLU A 87 13.49 -3.99 -2.30
N TRP A 88 13.24 -2.75 -2.70
CA TRP A 88 13.57 -1.55 -1.92
C TRP A 88 12.70 -1.38 -0.67
N GLY A 89 11.43 -1.68 -0.77
CA GLY A 89 10.49 -1.58 0.37
C GLY A 89 10.87 -2.55 1.49
N TYR A 90 11.18 -3.79 1.16
CA TYR A 90 11.64 -4.79 2.14
C TYR A 90 12.99 -4.40 2.77
N ALA A 91 13.96 -3.99 1.97
CA ALA A 91 15.26 -3.54 2.46
C ALA A 91 15.11 -2.34 3.43
N SER A 92 14.21 -1.42 3.13
CA SER A 92 13.91 -0.28 4.01
C SER A 92 13.33 -0.74 5.35
N ARG A 93 12.45 -1.75 5.36
CA ARG A 93 11.93 -2.33 6.62
C ARG A 93 12.99 -3.05 7.42
N CYS A 94 13.94 -3.71 6.77
CA CYS A 94 15.09 -4.32 7.47
C CYS A 94 15.91 -3.26 8.22
N VAL A 95 16.17 -2.12 7.60
CA VAL A 95 16.86 -1.00 8.25
C VAL A 95 16.06 -0.45 9.42
N ASP A 96 14.75 -0.28 9.26
CA ASP A 96 13.88 0.20 10.34
C ASP A 96 13.87 -0.78 11.52
N LEU A 97 13.83 -2.09 11.24
CA LEU A 97 13.90 -3.12 12.29
C LEU A 97 15.23 -3.08 13.04
N LEU A 98 16.34 -2.90 12.33
CA LEU A 98 17.66 -2.76 12.97
C LEU A 98 17.70 -1.52 13.88
N ARG A 99 17.17 -0.40 13.43
CA ARG A 99 17.06 0.83 14.25
C ARG A 99 16.17 0.60 15.49
N PHE A 100 15.06 -0.07 15.31
CA PHE A 100 14.12 -0.40 16.39
C PHE A 100 14.77 -1.28 17.46
N ILE A 101 15.50 -2.31 17.06
CA ILE A 101 16.25 -3.21 17.97
C ILE A 101 17.37 -2.42 18.64
N GLY A 102 18.19 -1.70 17.86
CA GLY A 102 19.31 -0.92 18.35
C GLY A 102 18.93 0.11 19.42
N ALA A 103 17.78 0.75 19.28
CA ALA A 103 17.28 1.71 20.27
C ALA A 103 16.87 1.07 21.60
N ARG A 104 16.76 -0.26 21.67
CA ARG A 104 16.37 -1.03 22.86
C ARG A 104 17.51 -1.80 23.53
N LEU A 105 18.67 -1.79 22.92
CA LEU A 105 19.90 -2.30 23.49
C LEU A 105 20.56 -1.21 24.35
#